data_4da9475b7361bbe934d8944c0b788a72
#
_entry.id   4da9475b7361bbe934d8944c0b788a72
#
_cell.length_a   1.000
_cell.length_b   1.000
_cell.length_c   1.000
_cell.angle_alpha   90.00
_cell.angle_beta   90.00
_cell.angle_gamma   90.00
#
_symmetry.space_group_name_H-M   'P 1'
#
loop_
_entity.id
_entity.type
_entity.pdbx_description
1 polymer ?
#
loop_
_entity_poly.entity_id
_entity_poly.type
_entity_poly.pdbx_seq_one_letter_code
_entity_poly.pdbx_strand_id
1 'polypeptide(L)'
;MKLFTRKKIYRKVRKRRLWNRTTVISLSGKTLALISVTFLIVTAVWWGNLTNQFKLNAIQFYGNNYLNENDLLYWLSISESYDLTQLDLQKIQDRLKEHPYIKTVRASHNYPSILRIEIMERKPIAYLNHKPFYLVDGEGVILPLSHGRI
;
A
#
# COMPACT_ATOMS: atom_id res chain seq x y z
N MET A 1 48.63 87.87 -13.96
CA MET A 1 47.27 87.59 -13.52
C MET A 1 46.99 86.08 -13.77
N LYS A 2 47.11 85.20 -12.75
CA LYS A 2 46.94 83.77 -12.87
C LYS A 2 45.52 83.43 -12.43
N LEU A 3 44.70 82.93 -13.35
CA LEU A 3 43.36 82.50 -13.11
C LEU A 3 43.39 81.04 -12.46
N PHE A 4 42.92 80.99 -11.22
CA PHE A 4 42.76 79.74 -10.47
C PHE A 4 41.49 79.06 -10.93
N THR A 5 41.61 77.99 -11.70
CA THR A 5 40.50 77.12 -12.06
C THR A 5 40.21 76.10 -10.90
N ARG A 6 39.10 76.32 -10.21
CA ARG A 6 38.63 75.38 -9.18
C ARG A 6 38.15 74.05 -9.85
N LYS A 7 38.86 72.99 -9.66
CA LYS A 7 38.39 71.62 -9.99
C LYS A 7 37.25 71.23 -9.06
N LYS A 8 36.04 71.05 -9.58
CA LYS A 8 34.92 70.46 -8.86
C LYS A 8 35.18 69.00 -8.61
N ILE A 9 35.42 68.57 -7.35
CA ILE A 9 35.56 67.21 -6.92
C ILE A 9 34.15 66.60 -6.78
N TYR A 10 33.70 65.81 -7.76
CA TYR A 10 32.47 65.05 -7.64
C TYR A 10 32.72 63.91 -6.70
N ARG A 11 32.24 63.98 -5.45
CA ARG A 11 32.18 62.86 -4.49
C ARG A 11 31.15 61.88 -4.97
N LYS A 12 31.58 60.73 -5.52
CA LYS A 12 30.72 59.62 -5.91
C LYS A 12 30.04 59.09 -4.66
N VAL A 13 28.81 59.47 -4.40
CA VAL A 13 28.00 58.93 -3.31
C VAL A 13 27.72 57.46 -3.60
N ARG A 14 28.39 56.57 -2.89
CA ARG A 14 28.14 55.14 -2.94
C ARG A 14 26.74 54.90 -2.37
N LYS A 15 25.73 54.68 -3.26
CA LYS A 15 24.39 54.24 -2.84
C LYS A 15 24.55 52.93 -2.06
N ARG A 16 24.50 53.00 -0.72
CA ARG A 16 24.33 51.83 0.12
C ARG A 16 23.00 51.20 -0.27
N ARG A 17 23.04 50.01 -0.86
CA ARG A 17 21.86 49.18 -1.16
C ARG A 17 21.24 48.84 0.19
N LEU A 18 20.24 49.60 0.59
CA LEU A 18 19.42 49.29 1.76
C LEU A 18 18.70 47.98 1.43
N TRP A 19 19.22 46.86 1.90
CA TRP A 19 18.58 45.60 1.80
C TRP A 19 17.28 45.72 2.60
N ASN A 20 16.14 45.67 1.90
CA ASN A 20 14.84 45.84 2.53
C ASN A 20 14.63 44.75 3.58
N ARG A 21 14.65 45.13 4.85
CA ARG A 21 14.42 44.20 5.99
C ARG A 21 13.12 43.39 5.82
N THR A 22 12.12 43.97 5.19
CA THR A 22 10.82 43.34 4.90
C THR A 22 10.92 42.13 3.95
N THR A 23 11.78 42.19 2.93
CA THR A 23 11.99 41.05 2.00
C THR A 23 12.75 39.91 2.66
N VAL A 24 13.68 40.17 3.55
CA VAL A 24 14.42 39.15 4.30
C VAL A 24 13.51 38.44 5.29
N ILE A 25 12.65 39.20 6.00
CA ILE A 25 11.69 38.64 6.96
C ILE A 25 10.63 37.77 6.25
N SER A 26 10.12 38.20 5.10
CA SER A 26 9.13 37.41 4.35
C SER A 26 9.70 36.12 3.76
N LEU A 27 10.97 36.16 3.34
CA LEU A 27 11.65 34.95 2.80
C LEU A 27 11.94 33.98 3.93
N SER A 28 12.39 34.43 5.11
CA SER A 28 12.63 33.62 6.28
C SER A 28 11.34 32.97 6.84
N GLY A 29 10.22 33.69 6.80
CA GLY A 29 8.92 33.15 7.23
C GLY A 29 8.43 32.01 6.33
N LYS A 30 8.57 32.14 5.01
CA LYS A 30 8.18 31.07 4.06
C LYS A 30 9.07 29.84 4.18
N THR A 31 10.37 30.02 4.36
CA THR A 31 11.30 28.89 4.55
C THR A 31 11.05 28.20 5.87
N LEU A 32 10.77 28.93 6.94
CA LEU A 32 10.43 28.36 8.24
C LEU A 32 9.13 27.55 8.18
N ALA A 33 8.11 28.04 7.48
CA ALA A 33 6.86 27.32 7.26
C ALA A 33 7.07 26.01 6.47
N LEU A 34 7.88 26.03 5.42
CA LEU A 34 8.22 24.82 4.66
C LEU A 34 8.96 23.80 5.53
N ILE A 35 9.93 24.25 6.32
CA ILE A 35 10.66 23.35 7.24
C ILE A 35 9.72 22.72 8.28
N SER A 36 8.78 23.52 8.83
CA SER A 36 7.83 22.99 9.81
C SER A 36 6.87 21.96 9.20
N VAL A 37 6.39 22.18 7.99
CA VAL A 37 5.52 21.23 7.28
C VAL A 37 6.29 19.94 6.94
N THR A 38 7.51 20.04 6.43
CA THR A 38 8.33 18.84 6.16
C THR A 38 8.65 18.07 7.43
N PHE A 39 8.94 18.76 8.53
CA PHE A 39 9.17 18.13 9.84
C PHE A 39 7.92 17.39 10.33
N LEU A 40 6.73 17.99 10.22
CA LEU A 40 5.46 17.33 10.58
C LEU A 40 5.19 16.09 9.72
N ILE A 41 5.45 16.15 8.42
CA ILE A 41 5.28 14.98 7.53
C ILE A 41 6.26 13.86 7.94
N VAL A 42 7.52 14.20 8.16
CA VAL A 42 8.55 13.21 8.55
C VAL A 42 8.20 12.57 9.90
N THR A 43 7.78 13.36 10.88
CA THR A 43 7.39 12.82 12.20
C THR A 43 6.13 11.96 12.11
N ALA A 44 5.15 12.32 11.29
CA ALA A 44 3.94 11.54 11.08
C ALA A 44 4.24 10.19 10.41
N VAL A 45 5.09 10.17 9.39
CA VAL A 45 5.55 8.93 8.71
C VAL A 45 6.36 8.06 9.67
N TRP A 46 7.25 8.68 10.44
CA TRP A 46 8.07 7.95 11.41
C TRP A 46 7.21 7.31 12.51
N TRP A 47 6.23 8.03 13.02
CA TRP A 47 5.28 7.50 14.00
C TRP A 47 4.43 6.37 13.43
N GLY A 48 3.92 6.50 12.19
CA GLY A 48 3.19 5.44 11.52
C GLY A 48 3.98 4.13 11.41
N ASN A 49 5.28 4.22 11.12
CA ASN A 49 6.16 3.04 11.07
C ASN A 49 6.44 2.43 12.44
N LEU A 50 6.52 3.25 13.49
CA LEU A 50 6.76 2.76 14.86
C LEU A 50 5.57 2.02 15.48
N THR A 51 4.34 2.34 15.08
CA THR A 51 3.13 1.79 15.69
C THR A 51 2.73 0.41 15.16
N ASN A 52 3.49 -0.16 14.21
CA ASN A 52 3.16 -1.46 13.59
C ASN A 52 1.70 -1.59 13.11
N GLN A 53 1.07 -0.47 12.79
CA GLN A 53 -0.36 -0.43 12.44
C GLN A 53 -0.71 -1.21 11.18
N PHE A 54 0.29 -1.45 10.32
CA PHE A 54 0.11 -2.16 9.07
C PHE A 54 0.47 -3.64 9.14
N LYS A 55 0.77 -4.18 10.33
CA LYS A 55 0.93 -5.62 10.47
C LYS A 55 -0.39 -6.33 10.20
N LEU A 56 -0.31 -7.41 9.45
CA LEU A 56 -1.45 -8.29 9.21
C LEU A 56 -1.97 -8.83 10.53
N ASN A 57 -3.19 -8.46 10.89
CA ASN A 57 -3.83 -8.86 12.14
C ASN A 57 -4.93 -9.92 11.91
N ALA A 58 -5.57 -9.88 10.75
CA ALA A 58 -6.60 -10.82 10.39
C ALA A 58 -6.69 -11.02 8.87
N ILE A 59 -7.03 -12.24 8.47
CA ILE A 59 -7.43 -12.59 7.11
C ILE A 59 -8.92 -12.91 7.16
N GLN A 60 -9.70 -12.24 6.33
CA GLN A 60 -11.15 -12.45 6.24
C GLN A 60 -11.48 -13.07 4.89
N PHE A 61 -12.12 -14.25 4.92
CA PHE A 61 -12.61 -14.94 3.74
C PHE A 61 -14.09 -14.67 3.55
N TYR A 62 -14.49 -14.49 2.29
CA TYR A 62 -15.88 -14.33 1.89
C TYR A 62 -16.21 -15.23 0.72
N GLY A 63 -17.39 -15.85 0.76
CA GLY A 63 -17.88 -16.72 -0.31
C GLY A 63 -17.38 -18.16 -0.25
N ASN A 64 -16.68 -18.54 0.81
CA ASN A 64 -16.30 -19.92 1.10
C ASN A 64 -17.50 -20.65 1.75
N ASN A 65 -18.13 -21.55 0.99
CA ASN A 65 -19.25 -22.36 1.45
C ASN A 65 -18.85 -23.81 1.72
N TYR A 66 -18.01 -24.37 0.86
CA TYR A 66 -17.51 -25.75 0.96
C TYR A 66 -16.13 -25.83 1.59
N LEU A 67 -15.29 -24.81 1.38
CA LEU A 67 -13.94 -24.76 1.91
C LEU A 67 -13.93 -24.14 3.30
N ASN A 68 -13.21 -24.78 4.21
CA ASN A 68 -13.03 -24.26 5.57
C ASN A 68 -11.94 -23.18 5.58
N GLU A 69 -12.11 -22.16 6.41
CA GLU A 69 -11.12 -21.09 6.57
C GLU A 69 -9.73 -21.62 6.99
N ASN A 70 -9.70 -22.64 7.86
CA ASN A 70 -8.45 -23.25 8.29
C ASN A 70 -7.69 -23.91 7.13
N ASP A 71 -8.41 -24.54 6.20
CA ASP A 71 -7.80 -25.18 5.03
C ASP A 71 -7.25 -24.13 4.07
N LEU A 72 -7.97 -23.02 3.91
CA LEU A 72 -7.53 -21.87 3.11
C LEU A 72 -6.30 -21.18 3.71
N LEU A 73 -6.27 -20.99 5.03
CA LEU A 73 -5.12 -20.45 5.73
C LEU A 73 -3.89 -21.36 5.58
N TYR A 74 -4.08 -22.67 5.74
CA TYR A 74 -3.01 -23.65 5.54
C TYR A 74 -2.48 -23.60 4.10
N TRP A 75 -3.38 -23.51 3.11
CA TRP A 75 -3.01 -23.41 1.70
C TRP A 75 -2.23 -22.14 1.39
N LEU A 76 -2.64 -21.03 1.99
CA LEU A 76 -1.94 -19.76 1.83
C LEU A 76 -0.54 -19.74 2.43
N SER A 77 -0.33 -20.48 3.54
CA SER A 77 0.94 -20.51 4.30
C SER A 77 1.48 -19.10 4.60
N ILE A 78 0.60 -18.14 4.91
CA ILE A 78 0.98 -16.78 5.29
C ILE A 78 1.18 -16.76 6.80
N SER A 79 2.33 -16.24 7.25
CA SER A 79 2.58 -15.96 8.66
C SER A 79 1.91 -14.64 9.07
N GLU A 80 1.35 -14.58 10.28
CA GLU A 80 0.77 -13.35 10.86
C GLU A 80 1.79 -12.23 11.06
N SER A 81 3.07 -12.50 10.83
CA SER A 81 4.16 -11.53 11.01
C SER A 81 4.39 -10.62 9.79
N TYR A 82 3.64 -10.82 8.69
CA TYR A 82 3.84 -10.01 7.49
C TYR A 82 3.24 -8.62 7.62
N ASP A 83 3.90 -7.65 6.99
CA ASP A 83 3.38 -6.31 6.79
C ASP A 83 2.35 -6.34 5.65
N LEU A 84 1.13 -5.85 5.92
CA LEU A 84 0.04 -5.83 4.95
C LEU A 84 0.44 -5.10 3.66
N THR A 85 1.29 -4.06 3.77
CA THR A 85 1.71 -3.25 2.62
C THR A 85 2.71 -3.97 1.71
N GLN A 86 3.40 -5.00 2.23
CA GLN A 86 4.39 -5.79 1.50
C GLN A 86 3.80 -7.08 0.90
N LEU A 87 2.54 -7.39 1.20
CA LEU A 87 1.87 -8.56 0.67
C LEU A 87 1.57 -8.39 -0.82
N ASP A 88 2.09 -9.32 -1.61
CA ASP A 88 1.81 -9.40 -3.04
C ASP A 88 0.45 -10.08 -3.25
N LEU A 89 -0.58 -9.25 -3.46
CA LEU A 89 -1.95 -9.75 -3.65
C LEU A 89 -2.08 -10.68 -4.86
N GLN A 90 -1.27 -10.47 -5.90
CA GLN A 90 -1.32 -11.31 -7.09
C GLN A 90 -0.85 -12.73 -6.78
N LYS A 91 0.27 -12.86 -6.06
CA LYS A 91 0.77 -14.18 -5.61
C LYS A 91 -0.22 -14.91 -4.73
N ILE A 92 -0.91 -14.18 -3.84
CA ILE A 92 -1.95 -14.74 -2.99
C ILE A 92 -3.11 -15.31 -3.83
N GLN A 93 -3.58 -14.51 -4.81
CA GLN A 93 -4.65 -14.92 -5.71
C GLN A 93 -4.25 -16.13 -6.56
N ASP A 94 -3.04 -16.13 -7.12
CA ASP A 94 -2.57 -17.20 -7.98
C ASP A 94 -2.42 -18.50 -7.18
N ARG A 95 -1.89 -18.42 -5.96
CA ARG A 95 -1.76 -19.59 -5.09
C ARG A 95 -3.11 -20.19 -4.68
N LEU A 96 -4.10 -19.35 -4.38
CA LEU A 96 -5.45 -19.82 -4.08
C LEU A 96 -6.15 -20.41 -5.31
N LYS A 97 -5.92 -19.88 -6.51
CA LYS A 97 -6.47 -20.41 -7.77
C LYS A 97 -5.95 -21.81 -8.13
N GLU A 98 -4.81 -22.22 -7.58
CA GLU A 98 -4.30 -23.59 -7.74
C GLU A 98 -5.20 -24.63 -7.05
N HIS A 99 -6.04 -24.17 -6.09
CA HIS A 99 -6.95 -25.07 -5.42
C HIS A 99 -8.12 -25.48 -6.34
N PRO A 100 -8.38 -26.80 -6.57
CA PRO A 100 -9.35 -27.26 -7.58
C PRO A 100 -10.76 -26.72 -7.40
N TYR A 101 -11.18 -26.49 -6.16
CA TYR A 101 -12.53 -25.99 -5.84
C TYR A 101 -12.68 -24.48 -5.98
N ILE A 102 -11.62 -23.77 -6.28
CA ILE A 102 -11.68 -22.31 -6.42
C ILE A 102 -11.83 -21.92 -7.89
N LYS A 103 -12.91 -21.24 -8.20
CA LYS A 103 -13.17 -20.70 -9.54
C LYS A 103 -12.51 -19.35 -9.75
N THR A 104 -12.74 -18.42 -8.83
CA THR A 104 -12.14 -17.08 -8.87
C THR A 104 -11.78 -16.62 -7.47
N VAL A 105 -10.73 -15.80 -7.39
CA VAL A 105 -10.28 -15.16 -6.15
C VAL A 105 -10.04 -13.69 -6.40
N ARG A 106 -10.43 -12.87 -5.46
CA ARG A 106 -10.06 -11.46 -5.38
C ARG A 106 -9.50 -11.16 -4.00
N ALA A 107 -8.25 -10.75 -3.93
CA ALA A 107 -7.64 -10.27 -2.70
C ALA A 107 -7.56 -8.74 -2.70
N SER A 108 -7.79 -8.13 -1.55
CA SER A 108 -7.72 -6.68 -1.36
C SER A 108 -7.24 -6.33 0.05
N HIS A 109 -6.51 -5.22 0.16
CA HIS A 109 -6.14 -4.68 1.46
C HIS A 109 -7.34 -3.95 2.07
N ASN A 110 -7.72 -4.32 3.28
CA ASN A 110 -8.67 -3.57 4.10
C ASN A 110 -7.88 -2.95 5.27
N TYR A 111 -7.40 -1.73 5.03
CA TYR A 111 -6.56 -1.01 5.97
C TYR A 111 -7.23 -0.80 7.33
N PRO A 112 -6.46 -0.76 8.45
CA PRO A 112 -5.00 -0.74 8.46
C PRO A 112 -4.33 -2.13 8.44
N SER A 113 -5.00 -3.23 8.80
CA SER A 113 -4.35 -4.50 9.19
C SER A 113 -5.08 -5.77 8.74
N ILE A 114 -6.05 -5.67 7.84
CA ILE A 114 -6.89 -6.78 7.41
C ILE A 114 -6.64 -7.09 5.93
N LEU A 115 -6.44 -8.36 5.63
CA LEU A 115 -6.45 -8.89 4.27
C LEU A 115 -7.84 -9.48 3.98
N ARG A 116 -8.56 -8.91 3.01
CA ARG A 116 -9.85 -9.39 2.56
C ARG A 116 -9.68 -10.26 1.32
N ILE A 117 -10.21 -11.48 1.37
CA ILE A 117 -10.16 -12.46 0.28
C ILE A 117 -11.60 -12.88 -0.05
N GLU A 118 -12.02 -12.55 -1.26
CA GLU A 118 -13.31 -12.98 -1.80
C GLU A 118 -13.08 -14.17 -2.72
N ILE A 119 -13.76 -15.28 -2.43
CA ILE A 119 -13.64 -16.54 -3.15
C ILE A 119 -14.97 -16.88 -3.80
N MET A 120 -14.91 -17.28 -5.05
CA MET A 120 -16.03 -17.95 -5.72
C MET A 120 -15.65 -19.41 -5.88
N GLU A 121 -16.39 -20.29 -5.22
CA GLU A 121 -16.17 -21.73 -5.29
C GLU A 121 -16.85 -22.36 -6.51
N ARG A 122 -16.25 -23.44 -7.02
CA ARG A 122 -16.83 -24.30 -8.03
C ARG A 122 -17.91 -25.18 -7.41
N LYS A 123 -19.06 -25.25 -8.07
CA LYS A 123 -20.18 -26.11 -7.64
C LYS A 123 -20.16 -27.38 -8.46
N PRO A 124 -20.03 -28.56 -7.84
CA PRO A 124 -20.13 -29.82 -8.56
C PRO A 124 -21.58 -30.04 -9.03
N ILE A 125 -21.74 -30.46 -10.26
CA ILE A 125 -23.04 -30.80 -10.86
C ILE A 125 -23.21 -32.26 -11.20
N ALA A 126 -22.14 -33.00 -11.36
CA ALA A 126 -22.19 -34.41 -11.74
C ALA A 126 -21.03 -35.21 -11.10
N TYR A 127 -21.24 -36.52 -11.03
CA TYR A 127 -20.24 -37.49 -10.64
C TYR A 127 -19.71 -38.21 -11.89
N LEU A 128 -18.39 -38.31 -11.99
CA LEU A 128 -17.73 -39.19 -12.93
C LEU A 128 -17.54 -40.54 -12.27
N ASN A 129 -18.18 -41.57 -12.87
CA ASN A 129 -18.04 -42.97 -12.42
C ASN A 129 -16.72 -43.53 -12.96
N HIS A 130 -15.62 -43.06 -12.45
CA HIS A 130 -14.28 -43.59 -12.71
C HIS A 130 -13.62 -43.86 -11.35
N LYS A 131 -12.82 -44.87 -11.25
CA LYS A 131 -12.10 -45.18 -9.99
C LYS A 131 -10.74 -44.46 -9.99
N PRO A 132 -10.46 -43.53 -9.07
CA PRO A 132 -11.35 -42.99 -8.02
C PRO A 132 -12.50 -42.14 -8.58
N PHE A 133 -13.57 -41.98 -7.80
CA PHE A 133 -14.69 -41.11 -8.17
C PHE A 133 -14.26 -39.64 -8.18
N TYR A 134 -14.75 -38.93 -9.16
CA TYR A 134 -14.52 -37.48 -9.29
C TYR A 134 -15.84 -36.73 -9.41
N LEU A 135 -15.81 -35.48 -9.04
CA LEU A 135 -16.89 -34.52 -9.27
C LEU A 135 -16.56 -33.70 -10.49
N VAL A 136 -17.57 -33.18 -11.20
CA VAL A 136 -17.40 -32.28 -12.34
C VAL A 136 -18.26 -31.06 -12.13
N ASP A 137 -17.73 -29.90 -12.37
CA ASP A 137 -18.50 -28.65 -12.37
C ASP A 137 -19.17 -28.39 -13.74
N GLY A 138 -19.95 -27.28 -13.81
CA GLY A 138 -20.65 -26.89 -15.03
C GLY A 138 -19.76 -26.45 -16.19
N GLU A 139 -18.46 -26.28 -15.96
CA GLU A 139 -17.44 -25.93 -16.95
C GLU A 139 -16.61 -27.15 -17.39
N GLY A 140 -16.90 -28.32 -16.86
CA GLY A 140 -16.18 -29.56 -17.17
C GLY A 140 -14.87 -29.73 -16.37
N VAL A 141 -14.65 -28.94 -15.33
CA VAL A 141 -13.48 -29.05 -14.48
C VAL A 141 -13.67 -30.22 -13.51
N ILE A 142 -12.67 -31.10 -13.43
CA ILE A 142 -12.66 -32.23 -12.54
C ILE A 142 -12.27 -31.79 -11.14
N LEU A 143 -13.15 -32.10 -10.18
CA LEU A 143 -12.96 -31.79 -8.77
C LEU A 143 -12.67 -33.08 -8.01
N PRO A 144 -11.59 -33.12 -7.21
CA PRO A 144 -11.34 -34.30 -6.36
C PRO A 144 -12.44 -34.43 -5.31
N LEU A 145 -12.81 -35.66 -4.98
CA LEU A 145 -13.65 -35.90 -3.80
C LEU A 145 -12.86 -35.44 -2.57
N SER A 146 -13.26 -34.35 -1.96
CA SER A 146 -12.67 -33.93 -0.69
C SER A 146 -13.03 -34.97 0.36
N HIS A 147 -12.01 -35.55 1.01
CA HIS A 147 -12.21 -36.45 2.14
C HIS A 147 -12.82 -35.68 3.30
N GLY A 148 -14.15 -35.67 3.36
CA GLY A 148 -14.86 -35.27 4.55
C GLY A 148 -15.79 -34.09 4.49
N ARG A 149 -16.73 -34.07 3.56
CA ARG A 149 -18.12 -33.58 3.80
C ARG A 149 -18.90 -33.67 2.49
N ILE A 150 -19.68 -34.71 2.35
CA ILE A 150 -20.93 -34.65 1.57
C ILE A 150 -22.00 -34.23 2.54
#